data_e572b159bec6e5c6d7b5b8ebbb7427e3
#
_entry.id   e572b159bec6e5c6d7b5b8ebbb7427e3
#
_cell.length_a   1.000
_cell.length_b   1.000
_cell.length_c   1.000
_cell.angle_alpha   90.00
_cell.angle_beta   90.00
_cell.angle_gamma   90.00
#
_symmetry.space_group_name_H-M   'P 1'
#
loop_
_entity.id
_entity.type
_entity.pdbx_description
1 polymer ?
#
loop_
_entity_poly.entity_id
_entity_poly.type
_entity_poly.pdbx_seq_one_letter_code
_entity_poly.pdbx_strand_id
1 'polypeptide(L)'
;MSLRCGIVGLPNVGKSTLFNALTKAGIAAENYPFCTIEPNIGIVAVPDPRLAPLAAIARPERVLPATVEFVDIAGLVAGASKGEGLGNQFLATIRETDAIAHVVRCFEDDNVVHVAGKIDAVSDIETVNTELALADLATVDKQLAKHAKAAKAGGDKESQRLVAALEKVGAALNEARPARSVDLYPEERAVLKPLFLLTMKPTMYVANVAEHGFTDNPLLAAVERYAQREGAPVVAISAALESQIADLDPEDKRIFLADMGLTEAGLDRLVHAGYKLLGLETYFTAGPKEVRAWTVKGGSTAPQAAGVIHTDFEKGFIRAEVIAYDDFIACKGEHGAKDAGKMRLEGKEYIVRDGDVMHFRFNV
;
A
#
# COMPACT_ATOMS: atom_id res chain seq x y z
N MET A 1 1.11 -13.79 1.85
CA MET A 1 0.18 -13.06 0.95
C MET A 1 0.78 -11.68 0.74
N SER A 2 1.02 -11.29 -0.49
CA SER A 2 1.43 -9.93 -0.82
C SER A 2 0.26 -8.99 -0.55
N LEU A 3 0.55 -7.81 -0.01
CA LEU A 3 -0.45 -6.78 0.24
C LEU A 3 -0.61 -5.91 -1.02
N ARG A 4 -1.86 -5.59 -1.36
CA ARG A 4 -2.25 -4.95 -2.62
C ARG A 4 -2.76 -3.53 -2.38
N CYS A 5 -2.24 -2.57 -3.17
CA CYS A 5 -2.72 -1.20 -3.22
C CYS A 5 -3.54 -0.98 -4.51
N GLY A 6 -4.83 -0.68 -4.38
CA GLY A 6 -5.71 -0.44 -5.53
C GLY A 6 -5.62 1.00 -6.02
N ILE A 7 -5.36 1.20 -7.31
CA ILE A 7 -5.36 2.51 -7.96
C ILE A 7 -6.79 2.82 -8.39
N VAL A 8 -7.42 3.81 -7.79
CA VAL A 8 -8.79 4.24 -8.08
C VAL A 8 -8.84 5.70 -8.50
N GLY A 9 -9.93 6.13 -9.11
CA GLY A 9 -10.20 7.52 -9.48
C GLY A 9 -11.16 7.61 -10.66
N LEU A 10 -11.61 8.82 -10.99
CA LEU A 10 -12.48 9.08 -12.13
C LEU A 10 -11.79 8.72 -13.47
N PRO A 11 -12.53 8.58 -14.58
CA PRO A 11 -11.94 8.47 -15.90
C PRO A 11 -11.08 9.69 -16.25
N ASN A 12 -10.04 9.49 -17.05
CA ASN A 12 -9.15 10.55 -17.58
C ASN A 12 -8.35 11.35 -16.53
N VAL A 13 -8.16 10.80 -15.32
CA VAL A 13 -7.30 11.42 -14.29
C VAL A 13 -5.83 10.98 -14.38
N GLY A 14 -5.49 10.07 -15.31
CA GLY A 14 -4.13 9.56 -15.52
C GLY A 14 -3.81 8.22 -14.84
N LYS A 15 -4.81 7.45 -14.37
CA LYS A 15 -4.59 6.15 -13.71
C LYS A 15 -3.80 5.16 -14.54
N SER A 16 -4.24 4.90 -15.79
CA SER A 16 -3.58 3.92 -16.66
C SER A 16 -2.19 4.37 -17.07
N THR A 17 -1.96 5.69 -17.25
CA THR A 17 -0.62 6.23 -17.50
C THR A 17 0.30 5.97 -16.30
N LEU A 18 -0.19 6.24 -15.10
CA LEU A 18 0.52 5.99 -13.84
C LEU A 18 0.82 4.50 -13.66
N PHE A 19 -0.18 3.63 -13.88
CA PHE A 19 -0.02 2.18 -13.77
C PHE A 19 0.99 1.63 -14.78
N ASN A 20 0.93 2.10 -16.02
CA ASN A 20 1.89 1.72 -17.05
C ASN A 20 3.32 2.17 -16.71
N ALA A 21 3.50 3.37 -16.16
CA ALA A 21 4.79 3.84 -15.69
C ALA A 21 5.31 3.01 -14.51
N LEU A 22 4.44 2.66 -13.55
CA LEU A 22 4.77 1.76 -12.43
C LEU A 22 5.19 0.36 -12.91
N THR A 23 4.47 -0.22 -13.88
CA THR A 23 4.76 -1.56 -14.39
C THR A 23 6.01 -1.61 -15.27
N LYS A 24 6.32 -0.54 -16.00
CA LYS A 24 7.59 -0.40 -16.74
C LYS A 24 8.79 -0.26 -15.80
N ALA A 25 8.67 0.52 -14.75
CA ALA A 25 9.69 0.64 -13.70
C ALA A 25 9.77 -0.62 -12.83
N GLY A 26 8.76 -1.51 -12.92
CA GLY A 26 8.66 -2.76 -12.18
C GLY A 26 9.67 -3.81 -12.63
N ILE A 27 9.86 -4.81 -11.78
CA ILE A 27 10.74 -5.93 -12.07
C ILE A 27 10.00 -6.92 -12.95
N ALA A 28 10.67 -7.44 -14.00
CA ALA A 28 10.12 -8.55 -14.77
C ALA A 28 9.73 -9.68 -13.81
N ALA A 29 8.46 -10.09 -13.83
CA ALA A 29 7.91 -11.12 -12.93
C ALA A 29 8.66 -12.46 -12.99
N GLU A 30 9.39 -12.71 -14.07
CA GLU A 30 10.27 -13.87 -14.26
C GLU A 30 11.39 -13.99 -13.22
N ASN A 31 11.77 -12.89 -12.58
CA ASN A 31 12.83 -12.87 -11.57
C ASN A 31 12.35 -13.20 -10.15
N TYR A 32 11.03 -13.30 -9.94
CA TYR A 32 10.44 -13.63 -8.65
C TYR A 32 9.72 -14.98 -8.70
N PRO A 33 10.25 -16.02 -8.04
CA PRO A 33 9.54 -17.28 -7.89
C PRO A 33 8.22 -17.03 -7.11
N PHE A 34 7.12 -17.60 -7.62
CA PHE A 34 5.77 -17.56 -7.04
C PHE A 34 4.92 -16.30 -7.34
N CYS A 35 5.30 -15.43 -8.28
CA CYS A 35 4.44 -14.36 -8.75
C CYS A 35 3.57 -14.84 -9.92
N THR A 36 2.26 -14.86 -9.73
CA THR A 36 1.30 -15.08 -10.82
C THR A 36 1.13 -13.74 -11.57
N ILE A 37 1.33 -13.74 -12.88
CA ILE A 37 1.05 -12.57 -13.72
C ILE A 37 -0.45 -12.52 -13.93
N GLU A 38 -1.13 -11.64 -13.20
CA GLU A 38 -2.53 -11.33 -13.45
C GLU A 38 -2.63 -10.02 -14.25
N PRO A 39 -3.50 -9.94 -15.27
CA PRO A 39 -3.76 -8.68 -15.95
C PRO A 39 -4.20 -7.64 -14.91
N ASN A 40 -3.70 -6.41 -15.03
CA ASN A 40 -3.95 -5.29 -14.12
C ASN A 40 -3.26 -5.36 -12.73
N ILE A 41 -2.32 -6.28 -12.50
CA ILE A 41 -1.47 -6.27 -11.30
C ILE A 41 -0.04 -5.94 -11.70
N GLY A 42 0.51 -4.87 -11.13
CA GLY A 42 1.89 -4.45 -11.26
C GLY A 42 2.68 -4.78 -9.99
N ILE A 43 3.76 -5.56 -10.14
CA ILE A 43 4.70 -5.83 -9.04
C ILE A 43 5.83 -4.82 -9.15
N VAL A 44 6.00 -3.99 -8.14
CA VAL A 44 6.95 -2.89 -8.14
C VAL A 44 7.97 -3.09 -7.03
N ALA A 45 9.25 -2.90 -7.36
CA ALA A 45 10.32 -2.89 -6.36
C ALA A 45 10.16 -1.72 -5.41
N VAL A 46 10.39 -1.94 -4.13
CA VAL A 46 10.52 -0.87 -3.14
C VAL A 46 11.97 -0.40 -3.17
N PRO A 47 12.26 0.84 -3.60
CA PRO A 47 13.60 1.39 -3.57
C PRO A 47 14.12 1.40 -2.12
N ASP A 48 15.26 0.78 -1.88
CA ASP A 48 15.85 0.75 -0.53
C ASP A 48 17.37 0.98 -0.61
N PRO A 49 17.86 2.14 -0.18
CA PRO A 49 19.28 2.48 -0.25
C PRO A 49 20.16 1.57 0.62
N ARG A 50 19.57 0.82 1.56
CA ARG A 50 20.29 -0.08 2.46
C ARG A 50 20.82 -1.35 1.76
N LEU A 51 20.21 -1.74 0.64
CA LEU A 51 20.61 -2.94 -0.12
C LEU A 51 22.04 -2.86 -0.69
N ALA A 52 22.42 -1.71 -1.24
CA ALA A 52 23.74 -1.55 -1.87
C ALA A 52 24.90 -1.70 -0.86
N PRO A 53 24.88 -1.06 0.32
CA PRO A 53 25.90 -1.28 1.36
C PRO A 53 25.95 -2.72 1.88
N LEU A 54 24.78 -3.38 2.06
CA LEU A 54 24.71 -4.79 2.44
C LEU A 54 25.37 -5.69 1.38
N ALA A 55 25.07 -5.45 0.11
CA ALA A 55 25.66 -6.18 -1.01
C ALA A 55 27.17 -5.97 -1.13
N ALA A 56 27.67 -4.75 -0.88
CA ALA A 56 29.10 -4.45 -0.88
C ALA A 56 29.89 -5.28 0.16
N ILE A 57 29.25 -5.56 1.32
CA ILE A 57 29.83 -6.36 2.41
C ILE A 57 29.68 -7.88 2.09
N ALA A 58 28.47 -8.33 1.79
CA ALA A 58 28.16 -9.74 1.63
C ALA A 58 28.65 -10.32 0.29
N ARG A 59 28.85 -9.47 -0.73
CA ARG A 59 29.26 -9.83 -2.11
C ARG A 59 28.41 -10.97 -2.69
N PRO A 60 27.09 -10.81 -2.76
CA PRO A 60 26.18 -11.85 -3.17
C PRO A 60 26.21 -12.07 -4.69
N GLU A 61 25.73 -13.23 -5.14
CA GLU A 61 25.48 -13.50 -6.57
C GLU A 61 24.30 -12.68 -7.09
N ARG A 62 23.33 -12.32 -6.23
CA ARG A 62 22.14 -11.50 -6.59
C ARG A 62 21.65 -10.64 -5.44
N VAL A 63 21.01 -9.53 -5.79
CA VAL A 63 20.36 -8.60 -4.85
C VAL A 63 18.90 -8.50 -5.22
N LEU A 64 18.02 -8.74 -4.25
CA LEU A 64 16.57 -8.75 -4.44
C LEU A 64 15.91 -7.72 -3.52
N PRO A 65 15.25 -6.67 -4.07
CA PRO A 65 14.50 -5.70 -3.28
C PRO A 65 13.19 -6.29 -2.75
N ALA A 66 12.60 -5.63 -1.76
CA ALA A 66 11.21 -5.85 -1.38
C ALA A 66 10.27 -5.42 -2.52
N THR A 67 9.05 -5.93 -2.52
CA THR A 67 8.05 -5.58 -3.55
C THR A 67 6.72 -5.22 -2.93
N VAL A 68 5.96 -4.41 -3.65
CA VAL A 68 4.55 -4.09 -3.37
C VAL A 68 3.73 -4.30 -4.64
N GLU A 69 2.48 -4.73 -4.50
CA GLU A 69 1.56 -4.92 -5.62
C GLU A 69 0.64 -3.71 -5.76
N PHE A 70 0.57 -3.17 -6.98
CA PHE A 70 -0.43 -2.20 -7.38
C PHE A 70 -1.43 -2.85 -8.33
N VAL A 71 -2.72 -2.54 -8.14
CA VAL A 71 -3.81 -3.07 -8.97
C VAL A 71 -4.45 -1.91 -9.71
N ASP A 72 -4.42 -1.93 -11.06
CA ASP A 72 -5.18 -0.96 -11.85
C ASP A 72 -6.66 -1.32 -11.81
N ILE A 73 -7.44 -0.39 -11.31
CA ILE A 73 -8.89 -0.55 -11.20
C ILE A 73 -9.55 0.43 -12.17
N ALA A 74 -10.40 -0.08 -13.05
CA ALA A 74 -11.10 0.71 -14.04
C ALA A 74 -11.74 1.97 -13.44
N GLY A 75 -11.90 3.04 -14.24
CA GLY A 75 -12.41 4.31 -13.73
C GLY A 75 -13.81 4.21 -13.11
N LEU A 76 -13.97 4.72 -11.91
CA LEU A 76 -15.26 4.88 -11.24
C LEU A 76 -16.02 6.05 -11.90
N VAL A 77 -17.29 5.85 -12.18
CA VAL A 77 -18.22 6.92 -12.59
C VAL A 77 -19.33 7.04 -11.56
N ALA A 78 -19.93 8.21 -11.47
CA ALA A 78 -21.09 8.44 -10.60
C ALA A 78 -22.23 7.44 -10.96
N GLY A 79 -22.85 6.86 -9.92
CA GLY A 79 -23.89 5.85 -10.08
C GLY A 79 -23.39 4.40 -10.19
N ALA A 80 -22.07 4.16 -10.04
CA ALA A 80 -21.51 2.82 -10.10
C ALA A 80 -22.04 1.88 -9.00
N SER A 81 -22.39 2.41 -7.85
CA SER A 81 -22.98 1.65 -6.72
C SER A 81 -24.42 1.19 -6.98
N LYS A 82 -25.13 1.82 -7.92
CA LYS A 82 -26.52 1.49 -8.29
C LYS A 82 -26.64 0.73 -9.62
N GLY A 83 -25.52 0.59 -10.36
CA GLY A 83 -25.49 0.01 -11.70
C GLY A 83 -25.38 -1.51 -11.68
N GLU A 84 -26.01 -2.16 -12.67
CA GLU A 84 -25.73 -3.55 -13.03
C GLU A 84 -24.46 -3.59 -13.90
N GLY A 85 -23.57 -4.56 -13.67
CA GLY A 85 -22.42 -4.83 -14.53
C GLY A 85 -21.08 -4.23 -14.07
N LEU A 86 -20.48 -3.33 -14.84
CA LEU A 86 -19.11 -2.83 -14.63
C LEU A 86 -18.85 -2.17 -13.27
N GLY A 87 -19.85 -1.47 -12.70
CA GLY A 87 -19.73 -0.84 -11.39
C GLY A 87 -19.55 -1.86 -10.25
N ASN A 88 -20.28 -2.96 -10.28
CA ASN A 88 -20.15 -4.01 -9.28
C ASN A 88 -18.82 -4.75 -9.38
N GLN A 89 -18.32 -4.97 -10.60
CA GLN A 89 -17.01 -5.58 -10.82
C GLN A 89 -15.87 -4.69 -10.30
N PHE A 90 -15.97 -3.38 -10.53
CA PHE A 90 -15.06 -2.39 -9.98
C PHE A 90 -15.00 -2.44 -8.44
N LEU A 91 -16.16 -2.39 -7.78
CA LEU A 91 -16.24 -2.46 -6.32
C LEU A 91 -15.72 -3.80 -5.76
N ALA A 92 -15.95 -4.91 -6.49
CA ALA A 92 -15.42 -6.22 -6.13
C ALA A 92 -13.87 -6.22 -6.17
N THR A 93 -13.27 -5.65 -7.20
CA THR A 93 -11.80 -5.56 -7.30
C THR A 93 -11.22 -4.72 -6.16
N ILE A 94 -11.84 -3.57 -5.80
CA ILE A 94 -11.39 -2.80 -4.63
C ILE A 94 -11.49 -3.63 -3.34
N ARG A 95 -12.52 -4.47 -3.17
CA ARG A 95 -12.65 -5.31 -1.96
C ARG A 95 -11.44 -6.22 -1.75
N GLU A 96 -10.80 -6.67 -2.82
CA GLU A 96 -9.64 -7.56 -2.80
C GLU A 96 -8.31 -6.84 -2.50
N THR A 97 -8.28 -5.51 -2.49
CA THR A 97 -7.09 -4.73 -2.14
C THR A 97 -7.03 -4.43 -0.64
N ASP A 98 -5.85 -4.09 -0.12
CA ASP A 98 -5.62 -3.77 1.29
C ASP A 98 -5.60 -2.27 1.57
N ALA A 99 -5.28 -1.46 0.57
CA ALA A 99 -5.26 0.01 0.62
C ALA A 99 -5.71 0.61 -0.71
N ILE A 100 -6.01 1.91 -0.70
CA ILE A 100 -6.46 2.67 -1.86
C ILE A 100 -5.47 3.80 -2.16
N ALA A 101 -4.97 3.84 -3.41
CA ALA A 101 -4.31 5.00 -4.00
C ALA A 101 -5.32 5.74 -4.89
N HIS A 102 -5.88 6.82 -4.38
CA HIS A 102 -6.90 7.60 -5.07
C HIS A 102 -6.24 8.66 -5.95
N VAL A 103 -6.22 8.42 -7.26
CA VAL A 103 -5.64 9.35 -8.25
C VAL A 103 -6.63 10.47 -8.54
N VAL A 104 -6.16 11.70 -8.38
CA VAL A 104 -6.94 12.93 -8.55
C VAL A 104 -6.28 13.80 -9.59
N ARG A 105 -7.05 14.32 -10.54
CA ARG A 105 -6.57 15.22 -11.57
C ARG A 105 -6.30 16.61 -11.00
N CYS A 106 -5.03 17.04 -11.04
CA CYS A 106 -4.58 18.36 -10.60
C CYS A 106 -3.86 19.10 -11.72
N PHE A 107 -4.28 18.92 -12.97
CA PHE A 107 -3.74 19.58 -14.17
C PHE A 107 -4.86 19.97 -15.11
N GLU A 108 -4.62 21.02 -15.89
CA GLU A 108 -5.47 21.45 -17.00
C GLU A 108 -4.87 20.96 -18.31
N ASP A 109 -5.68 20.38 -19.20
CA ASP A 109 -5.32 19.96 -20.54
C ASP A 109 -6.61 19.92 -21.39
N ASP A 110 -6.68 20.78 -22.40
CA ASP A 110 -7.83 20.93 -23.29
C ASP A 110 -8.07 19.67 -24.16
N ASN A 111 -7.05 18.83 -24.35
CA ASN A 111 -7.17 17.60 -25.10
C ASN A 111 -7.72 16.43 -24.26
N VAL A 112 -7.79 16.59 -22.94
CA VAL A 112 -8.26 15.57 -22.01
C VAL A 112 -9.61 15.98 -21.43
N VAL A 113 -10.68 15.37 -21.95
CA VAL A 113 -12.05 15.67 -21.50
C VAL A 113 -12.24 15.25 -20.05
N HIS A 114 -12.81 16.17 -19.23
CA HIS A 114 -13.24 15.85 -17.87
C HIS A 114 -14.69 15.36 -17.88
N VAL A 115 -14.99 14.28 -17.13
CA VAL A 115 -16.35 13.67 -17.12
C VAL A 115 -17.44 14.60 -16.62
N ALA A 116 -17.13 15.54 -15.73
CA ALA A 116 -18.07 16.57 -15.23
C ALA A 116 -18.02 17.90 -16.03
N GLY A 117 -17.21 17.98 -17.10
CA GLY A 117 -17.04 19.20 -17.91
C GLY A 117 -16.26 20.33 -17.24
N LYS A 118 -15.92 20.20 -15.94
CA LYS A 118 -15.13 21.15 -15.16
C LYS A 118 -14.16 20.36 -14.26
N ILE A 119 -12.93 20.82 -14.17
CA ILE A 119 -11.93 20.24 -13.27
C ILE A 119 -12.15 20.81 -11.87
N ASP A 120 -12.48 19.94 -10.92
CA ASP A 120 -12.62 20.26 -9.51
C ASP A 120 -12.13 19.06 -8.68
N ALA A 121 -10.90 19.15 -8.24
CA ALA A 121 -10.21 18.03 -7.58
C ALA A 121 -10.93 17.55 -6.30
N VAL A 122 -11.55 18.46 -5.53
CA VAL A 122 -12.29 18.10 -4.32
C VAL A 122 -13.61 17.41 -4.67
N SER A 123 -14.36 17.95 -5.64
CA SER A 123 -15.60 17.33 -6.13
C SER A 123 -15.35 15.94 -6.71
N ASP A 124 -14.22 15.73 -7.38
CA ASP A 124 -13.81 14.43 -7.90
C ASP A 124 -13.56 13.43 -6.77
N ILE A 125 -12.86 13.85 -5.71
CA ILE A 125 -12.64 13.03 -4.51
C ILE A 125 -13.99 12.67 -3.86
N GLU A 126 -14.86 13.65 -3.66
CA GLU A 126 -16.15 13.44 -3.01
C GLU A 126 -17.04 12.49 -3.82
N THR A 127 -17.01 12.57 -5.14
CA THR A 127 -17.74 11.66 -6.03
C THR A 127 -17.31 10.20 -5.80
N VAL A 128 -16.00 9.92 -5.81
CA VAL A 128 -15.48 8.57 -5.57
C VAL A 128 -15.81 8.11 -4.15
N ASN A 129 -15.57 8.95 -3.15
CA ASN A 129 -15.85 8.62 -1.75
C ASN A 129 -17.32 8.32 -1.50
N THR A 130 -18.22 9.06 -2.17
CA THR A 130 -19.68 8.82 -2.09
C THR A 130 -20.05 7.45 -2.65
N GLU A 131 -19.52 7.05 -3.82
CA GLU A 131 -19.81 5.75 -4.40
C GLU A 131 -19.31 4.59 -3.51
N LEU A 132 -18.13 4.74 -2.91
CA LEU A 132 -17.59 3.76 -1.96
C LEU A 132 -18.46 3.69 -0.68
N ALA A 133 -18.90 4.83 -0.16
CA ALA A 133 -19.76 4.91 1.01
C ALA A 133 -21.15 4.28 0.76
N LEU A 134 -21.76 4.51 -0.40
CA LEU A 134 -23.04 3.91 -0.77
C LEU A 134 -22.94 2.38 -0.90
N ALA A 135 -21.84 1.87 -1.46
CA ALA A 135 -21.60 0.42 -1.55
C ALA A 135 -21.42 -0.22 -0.15
N ASP A 136 -20.73 0.47 0.76
CA ASP A 136 -20.60 0.02 2.14
C ASP A 136 -21.90 0.11 2.91
N LEU A 137 -22.67 1.18 2.72
CA LEU A 137 -23.98 1.35 3.37
C LEU A 137 -24.93 0.20 3.01
N ALA A 138 -24.98 -0.18 1.72
CA ALA A 138 -25.76 -1.35 1.30
C ALA A 138 -25.31 -2.66 1.98
N THR A 139 -24.00 -2.81 2.22
CA THR A 139 -23.44 -3.95 2.96
C THR A 139 -23.83 -3.89 4.43
N VAL A 140 -23.70 -2.74 5.07
CA VAL A 140 -24.06 -2.49 6.48
C VAL A 140 -25.55 -2.75 6.71
N ASP A 141 -26.44 -2.19 5.89
CA ASP A 141 -27.89 -2.39 6.00
C ASP A 141 -28.30 -3.86 5.89
N LYS A 142 -27.71 -4.58 4.92
CA LYS A 142 -27.93 -6.02 4.77
C LYS A 142 -27.50 -6.81 6.01
N GLN A 143 -26.36 -6.47 6.60
CA GLN A 143 -25.86 -7.16 7.81
C GLN A 143 -26.69 -6.78 9.04
N LEU A 144 -27.10 -5.53 9.20
CA LEU A 144 -28.00 -5.09 10.26
C LEU A 144 -29.35 -5.84 10.18
N ALA A 145 -29.96 -5.91 9.00
CA ALA A 145 -31.22 -6.66 8.81
C ALA A 145 -31.08 -8.14 9.19
N LYS A 146 -29.92 -8.76 8.90
CA LYS A 146 -29.64 -10.16 9.23
C LYS A 146 -29.45 -10.40 10.71
N HIS A 147 -28.71 -9.52 11.42
CA HIS A 147 -28.24 -9.77 12.78
C HIS A 147 -29.07 -9.06 13.87
N ALA A 148 -29.86 -8.02 13.55
CA ALA A 148 -30.60 -7.24 14.52
C ALA A 148 -31.57 -8.05 15.36
N LYS A 149 -32.27 -9.05 14.78
CA LYS A 149 -33.22 -9.91 15.51
C LYS A 149 -32.51 -10.84 16.51
N ALA A 150 -31.37 -11.43 16.06
CA ALA A 150 -30.60 -12.33 16.92
C ALA A 150 -29.96 -11.56 18.10
N ALA A 151 -29.42 -10.39 17.86
CA ALA A 151 -28.83 -9.54 18.89
C ALA A 151 -29.86 -9.12 19.98
N LYS A 152 -31.08 -8.75 19.55
CA LYS A 152 -32.18 -8.38 20.48
C LYS A 152 -32.74 -9.57 21.29
N ALA A 153 -32.69 -10.76 20.75
CA ALA A 153 -33.21 -11.99 21.43
C ALA A 153 -32.21 -12.59 22.44
N GLY A 154 -31.18 -11.84 22.86
CA GLY A 154 -30.15 -12.35 23.78
C GLY A 154 -29.06 -13.15 23.07
N GLY A 155 -28.81 -12.85 21.79
CA GLY A 155 -27.74 -13.44 20.99
C GLY A 155 -26.37 -13.34 21.67
N ASP A 156 -25.40 -14.08 21.11
CA ASP A 156 -24.04 -14.10 21.62
C ASP A 156 -23.41 -12.69 21.64
N LYS A 157 -22.38 -12.51 22.45
CA LYS A 157 -21.67 -11.24 22.61
C LYS A 157 -21.06 -10.71 21.29
N GLU A 158 -20.71 -11.62 20.38
CA GLU A 158 -20.12 -11.26 19.08
C GLU A 158 -21.17 -10.64 18.16
N SER A 159 -22.38 -11.23 18.07
CA SER A 159 -23.51 -10.66 17.31
C SER A 159 -23.95 -9.29 17.84
N GLN A 160 -23.99 -9.11 19.18
CA GLN A 160 -24.30 -7.81 19.79
C GLN A 160 -23.25 -6.75 19.44
N ARG A 161 -21.96 -7.12 19.52
CA ARG A 161 -20.84 -6.25 19.18
C ARG A 161 -20.84 -5.88 17.68
N LEU A 162 -21.13 -6.86 16.82
CA LEU A 162 -21.24 -6.61 15.37
C LEU A 162 -22.35 -5.59 15.07
N VAL A 163 -23.54 -5.74 15.65
CA VAL A 163 -24.65 -4.80 15.45
C VAL A 163 -24.26 -3.39 15.93
N ALA A 164 -23.69 -3.25 17.12
CA ALA A 164 -23.26 -1.97 17.66
C ALA A 164 -22.21 -1.30 16.76
N ALA A 165 -21.24 -2.07 16.24
CA ALA A 165 -20.23 -1.56 15.32
C ALA A 165 -20.85 -1.14 13.97
N LEU A 166 -21.79 -1.93 13.43
CA LEU A 166 -22.52 -1.60 12.19
C LEU A 166 -23.36 -0.33 12.33
N GLU A 167 -24.03 -0.11 13.47
CA GLU A 167 -24.81 1.10 13.74
C GLU A 167 -23.90 2.35 13.74
N LYS A 168 -22.73 2.29 14.40
CA LYS A 168 -21.76 3.38 14.40
C LYS A 168 -21.26 3.71 12.98
N VAL A 169 -20.88 2.67 12.23
CA VAL A 169 -20.38 2.82 10.85
C VAL A 169 -21.50 3.32 9.92
N GLY A 170 -22.70 2.77 10.03
CA GLY A 170 -23.86 3.21 9.24
C GLY A 170 -24.22 4.69 9.47
N ALA A 171 -24.15 5.16 10.71
CA ALA A 171 -24.35 6.57 11.02
C ALA A 171 -23.31 7.48 10.34
N ALA A 172 -22.02 7.09 10.36
CA ALA A 172 -20.96 7.85 9.71
C ALA A 172 -21.11 7.87 8.18
N LEU A 173 -21.44 6.72 7.57
CA LEU A 173 -21.64 6.60 6.13
C LEU A 173 -22.84 7.46 5.64
N ASN A 174 -23.91 7.53 6.41
CA ASN A 174 -25.06 8.41 6.11
C ASN A 174 -24.70 9.90 6.17
N GLU A 175 -23.65 10.27 6.89
CA GLU A 175 -23.09 11.63 6.93
C GLU A 175 -21.97 11.83 5.91
N ALA A 176 -21.82 10.94 4.93
CA ALA A 176 -20.74 10.91 3.95
C ALA A 176 -19.32 10.86 4.58
N ARG A 177 -19.21 10.36 5.82
CA ARG A 177 -17.93 10.12 6.49
C ARG A 177 -17.47 8.65 6.29
N PRO A 178 -16.20 8.42 5.93
CA PRO A 178 -15.71 7.05 5.69
C PRO A 178 -15.68 6.24 7.00
N ALA A 179 -15.91 4.94 6.90
CA ALA A 179 -15.92 4.03 8.06
C ALA A 179 -14.57 4.04 8.83
N ARG A 180 -13.44 4.33 8.17
CA ARG A 180 -12.13 4.48 8.81
C ARG A 180 -12.04 5.65 9.80
N SER A 181 -12.92 6.66 9.66
CA SER A 181 -12.97 7.82 10.57
C SER A 181 -13.73 7.55 11.87
N VAL A 182 -14.43 6.42 11.96
CA VAL A 182 -15.20 6.06 13.15
C VAL A 182 -14.27 5.54 14.25
N ASP A 183 -14.44 6.07 15.46
CA ASP A 183 -13.72 5.56 16.63
C ASP A 183 -14.32 4.21 17.05
N LEU A 184 -13.60 3.14 16.75
CA LEU A 184 -13.98 1.77 16.99
C LEU A 184 -12.95 1.08 17.89
N TYR A 185 -13.44 0.37 18.89
CA TYR A 185 -12.59 -0.49 19.71
C TYR A 185 -11.96 -1.62 18.86
N PRO A 186 -10.81 -2.18 19.27
CA PRO A 186 -10.14 -3.28 18.54
C PRO A 186 -11.06 -4.45 18.22
N GLU A 187 -11.93 -4.82 19.16
CA GLU A 187 -12.88 -5.91 19.00
C GLU A 187 -14.02 -5.57 18.02
N GLU A 188 -14.44 -4.30 17.94
CA GLU A 188 -15.41 -3.83 16.95
C GLU A 188 -14.81 -3.84 15.54
N ARG A 189 -13.53 -3.44 15.41
CA ARG A 189 -12.80 -3.56 14.13
C ARG A 189 -12.66 -5.02 13.71
N ALA A 190 -12.38 -5.93 14.65
CA ALA A 190 -12.23 -7.34 14.36
C ALA A 190 -13.50 -7.98 13.78
N VAL A 191 -14.68 -7.68 14.34
CA VAL A 191 -15.96 -8.23 13.83
C VAL A 191 -16.42 -7.61 12.51
N LEU A 192 -15.93 -6.41 12.15
CA LEU A 192 -16.21 -5.78 10.86
C LEU A 192 -15.27 -6.27 9.74
N LYS A 193 -14.08 -6.78 10.09
CA LYS A 193 -13.05 -7.20 9.11
C LYS A 193 -13.56 -8.15 8.02
N PRO A 194 -14.40 -9.18 8.32
CA PRO A 194 -14.93 -10.09 7.30
C PRO A 194 -15.88 -9.44 6.29
N LEU A 195 -16.31 -8.21 6.52
CA LEU A 195 -17.23 -7.49 5.62
C LEU A 195 -16.48 -6.76 4.48
N PHE A 196 -15.16 -6.64 4.57
CA PHE A 196 -14.32 -5.99 3.56
C PHE A 196 -14.85 -4.62 3.13
N LEU A 197 -15.25 -3.79 4.12
CA LEU A 197 -15.78 -2.45 3.83
C LEU A 197 -14.72 -1.61 3.11
N LEU A 198 -15.13 -0.98 2.02
CA LEU A 198 -14.25 -0.21 1.14
C LEU A 198 -13.71 1.03 1.83
N THR A 199 -14.57 1.73 2.55
CA THR A 199 -14.22 2.96 3.27
C THR A 199 -13.49 2.73 4.60
N MET A 200 -13.31 1.46 5.03
CA MET A 200 -12.42 1.08 6.12
C MET A 200 -10.95 1.01 5.69
N LYS A 201 -10.69 0.89 4.39
CA LYS A 201 -9.33 0.74 3.87
C LYS A 201 -8.52 2.01 4.07
N PRO A 202 -7.24 1.90 4.45
CA PRO A 202 -6.30 3.02 4.41
C PRO A 202 -6.29 3.63 3.00
N THR A 203 -6.29 4.96 2.94
CA THR A 203 -6.36 5.68 1.65
C THR A 203 -5.28 6.75 1.60
N MET A 204 -4.60 6.87 0.46
CA MET A 204 -3.75 8.01 0.12
C MET A 204 -4.29 8.69 -1.14
N TYR A 205 -4.02 9.98 -1.28
CA TYR A 205 -4.33 10.73 -2.48
C TYR A 205 -3.11 10.88 -3.35
N VAL A 206 -3.25 10.55 -4.63
CA VAL A 206 -2.22 10.71 -5.65
C VAL A 206 -2.63 11.88 -6.54
N ALA A 207 -2.09 13.07 -6.24
CA ALA A 207 -2.37 14.27 -7.00
C ALA A 207 -1.56 14.25 -8.30
N ASN A 208 -2.23 13.93 -9.42
CA ASN A 208 -1.59 13.92 -10.72
C ASN A 208 -1.54 15.35 -11.27
N VAL A 209 -0.34 15.94 -11.31
CA VAL A 209 -0.07 17.32 -11.72
C VAL A 209 0.56 17.37 -13.13
N ALA A 210 0.55 18.54 -13.77
CA ALA A 210 1.36 18.79 -14.96
C ALA A 210 2.87 18.76 -14.61
N GLU A 211 3.73 18.68 -15.61
CA GLU A 211 5.20 18.60 -15.43
C GLU A 211 5.77 19.71 -14.54
N HIS A 212 5.23 20.93 -14.63
CA HIS A 212 5.61 22.08 -13.81
C HIS A 212 4.57 22.44 -12.73
N GLY A 213 3.64 21.54 -12.42
CA GLY A 213 2.51 21.78 -11.52
C GLY A 213 2.74 21.36 -10.06
N PHE A 214 3.99 21.19 -9.63
CA PHE A 214 4.33 20.80 -8.25
C PHE A 214 4.30 21.98 -7.27
N THR A 215 4.41 23.21 -7.78
CA THR A 215 4.34 24.46 -7.00
C THR A 215 3.26 25.35 -7.58
N ASP A 216 2.72 26.26 -6.76
CA ASP A 216 1.70 27.26 -7.14
C ASP A 216 0.44 26.67 -7.83
N ASN A 217 0.09 25.44 -7.47
CA ASN A 217 -1.04 24.72 -8.03
C ASN A 217 -2.24 24.74 -7.07
N PRO A 218 -3.29 25.50 -7.37
CA PRO A 218 -4.46 25.61 -6.50
C PRO A 218 -5.24 24.28 -6.36
N LEU A 219 -5.23 23.43 -7.38
CA LEU A 219 -5.88 22.11 -7.33
C LEU A 219 -5.11 21.18 -6.38
N LEU A 220 -3.78 21.13 -6.47
CA LEU A 220 -2.93 20.38 -5.53
C LEU A 220 -3.15 20.87 -4.10
N ALA A 221 -3.09 22.19 -3.86
CA ALA A 221 -3.31 22.76 -2.54
C ALA A 221 -4.72 22.46 -1.98
N ALA A 222 -5.74 22.33 -2.84
CA ALA A 222 -7.08 21.92 -2.42
C ALA A 222 -7.11 20.43 -1.98
N VAL A 223 -6.44 19.54 -2.72
CA VAL A 223 -6.28 18.11 -2.36
C VAL A 223 -5.54 17.97 -1.04
N GLU A 224 -4.45 18.70 -0.85
CA GLU A 224 -3.66 18.65 0.40
C GLU A 224 -4.49 19.08 1.62
N ARG A 225 -5.26 20.18 1.50
CA ARG A 225 -6.17 20.62 2.58
C ARG A 225 -7.27 19.59 2.87
N TYR A 226 -7.80 18.95 1.82
CA TYR A 226 -8.79 17.88 1.97
C TYR A 226 -8.20 16.67 2.71
N ALA A 227 -7.07 16.18 2.25
CA ALA A 227 -6.36 15.04 2.81
C ALA A 227 -5.92 15.27 4.27
N GLN A 228 -5.47 16.49 4.59
CA GLN A 228 -5.09 16.86 5.96
C GLN A 228 -6.26 16.71 6.94
N ARG A 229 -7.48 17.04 6.55
CA ARG A 229 -8.68 16.86 7.37
C ARG A 229 -8.99 15.38 7.66
N GLU A 230 -8.65 14.49 6.72
CA GLU A 230 -8.82 13.06 6.87
C GLU A 230 -7.61 12.35 7.51
N GLY A 231 -6.50 13.06 7.72
CA GLY A 231 -5.23 12.46 8.15
C GLY A 231 -4.61 11.52 7.10
N ALA A 232 -4.96 11.72 5.82
CA ALA A 232 -4.48 10.90 4.71
C ALA A 232 -3.22 11.48 4.07
N PRO A 233 -2.24 10.67 3.65
CA PRO A 233 -1.07 11.15 2.92
C PRO A 233 -1.43 11.60 1.50
N VAL A 234 -0.68 12.58 0.98
CA VAL A 234 -0.74 13.03 -0.40
C VAL A 234 0.60 12.81 -1.08
N VAL A 235 0.58 12.28 -2.29
CA VAL A 235 1.74 12.16 -3.18
C VAL A 235 1.45 12.94 -4.45
N ALA A 236 2.15 14.06 -4.66
CA ALA A 236 2.11 14.77 -5.93
C ALA A 236 3.01 14.06 -6.95
N ILE A 237 2.47 13.74 -8.13
CA ILE A 237 3.16 13.03 -9.20
C ILE A 237 2.73 13.58 -10.55
N SER A 238 3.63 13.63 -11.52
CA SER A 238 3.24 13.84 -12.91
C SER A 238 3.35 12.51 -13.66
N ALA A 239 2.21 11.90 -13.94
CA ALA A 239 2.18 10.62 -14.64
C ALA A 239 2.80 10.72 -16.06
N ALA A 240 2.70 11.88 -16.71
CA ALA A 240 3.34 12.13 -17.98
C ALA A 240 4.87 12.13 -17.86
N LEU A 241 5.41 12.86 -16.87
CA LEU A 241 6.84 12.89 -16.57
C LEU A 241 7.39 11.51 -16.23
N GLU A 242 6.70 10.78 -15.34
CA GLU A 242 7.11 9.44 -14.94
C GLU A 242 7.14 8.46 -16.11
N SER A 243 6.21 8.61 -17.06
CA SER A 243 6.19 7.80 -18.28
C SER A 243 7.38 8.09 -19.19
N GLN A 244 7.87 9.34 -19.23
CA GLN A 244 9.04 9.73 -20.01
C GLN A 244 10.35 9.21 -19.40
N ILE A 245 10.48 9.29 -18.07
CA ILE A 245 11.72 8.91 -17.37
C ILE A 245 11.80 7.41 -17.06
N ALA A 246 10.72 6.66 -17.28
CA ALA A 246 10.69 5.22 -16.99
C ALA A 246 11.67 4.41 -17.86
N ASP A 247 11.96 4.88 -19.07
CA ASP A 247 12.84 4.23 -20.05
C ASP A 247 14.30 4.76 -19.99
N LEU A 248 14.60 5.75 -19.13
CA LEU A 248 15.94 6.31 -18.98
C LEU A 248 16.83 5.41 -18.12
N ASP A 249 18.12 5.42 -18.44
CA ASP A 249 19.07 4.79 -17.53
C ASP A 249 19.21 5.56 -16.19
N PRO A 250 19.76 4.96 -15.14
CA PRO A 250 19.78 5.58 -13.80
C PRO A 250 20.50 6.93 -13.74
N GLU A 251 21.53 7.14 -14.56
CA GLU A 251 22.30 8.40 -14.56
C GLU A 251 21.52 9.50 -15.28
N ASP A 252 20.96 9.21 -16.45
CA ASP A 252 20.11 10.13 -17.20
C ASP A 252 18.86 10.50 -16.42
N LYS A 253 18.23 9.52 -15.73
CA LYS A 253 17.10 9.76 -14.83
C LYS A 253 17.47 10.72 -13.71
N ARG A 254 18.64 10.57 -13.10
CA ARG A 254 19.13 11.44 -12.02
C ARG A 254 19.35 12.88 -12.52
N ILE A 255 19.97 13.04 -13.69
CA ILE A 255 20.20 14.35 -14.31
C ILE A 255 18.87 15.02 -14.61
N PHE A 256 17.95 14.31 -15.24
CA PHE A 256 16.64 14.82 -15.61
C PHE A 256 15.83 15.29 -14.38
N LEU A 257 15.80 14.49 -13.31
CA LEU A 257 15.12 14.86 -12.06
C LEU A 257 15.74 16.11 -11.43
N ALA A 258 17.09 16.22 -11.44
CA ALA A 258 17.78 17.39 -10.93
C ALA A 258 17.45 18.66 -11.71
N ASP A 259 17.37 18.59 -13.04
CA ASP A 259 16.98 19.72 -13.92
C ASP A 259 15.54 20.18 -13.64
N MET A 260 14.65 19.25 -13.24
CA MET A 260 13.28 19.55 -12.82
C MET A 260 13.17 20.01 -11.35
N GLY A 261 14.29 20.10 -10.63
CA GLY A 261 14.31 20.46 -9.21
C GLY A 261 13.75 19.35 -8.29
N LEU A 262 13.69 18.12 -8.77
CA LEU A 262 13.20 16.95 -8.03
C LEU A 262 14.39 16.14 -7.48
N THR A 263 14.29 15.70 -6.25
CA THR A 263 15.31 14.86 -5.58
C THR A 263 15.08 13.36 -5.77
N GLU A 264 13.85 12.97 -6.09
CA GLU A 264 13.41 11.58 -6.20
C GLU A 264 12.27 11.49 -7.21
N ALA A 265 12.16 10.37 -7.92
CA ALA A 265 11.04 10.10 -8.82
C ALA A 265 9.71 10.05 -8.05
N GLY A 266 8.64 10.52 -8.67
CA GLY A 266 7.30 10.47 -8.07
C GLY A 266 6.82 9.03 -7.85
N LEU A 267 7.20 8.11 -8.74
CA LEU A 267 6.92 6.68 -8.57
C LEU A 267 7.57 6.10 -7.31
N ASP A 268 8.82 6.44 -7.02
CA ASP A 268 9.53 5.98 -5.83
C ASP A 268 8.82 6.47 -4.56
N ARG A 269 8.42 7.76 -4.53
CA ARG A 269 7.60 8.34 -3.45
C ARG A 269 6.25 7.65 -3.30
N LEU A 270 5.61 7.32 -4.42
CA LEU A 270 4.33 6.60 -4.41
C LEU A 270 4.47 5.19 -3.83
N VAL A 271 5.51 4.47 -4.23
CA VAL A 271 5.82 3.13 -3.72
C VAL A 271 6.09 3.17 -2.21
N HIS A 272 6.93 4.10 -1.75
CA HIS A 272 7.20 4.29 -0.32
C HIS A 272 5.94 4.67 0.47
N ALA A 273 5.10 5.58 -0.07
CA ALA A 273 3.85 5.96 0.57
C ALA A 273 2.88 4.78 0.66
N GLY A 274 2.75 3.98 -0.40
CA GLY A 274 1.92 2.77 -0.41
C GLY A 274 2.42 1.71 0.58
N TYR A 275 3.72 1.50 0.64
CA TYR A 275 4.38 0.59 1.57
C TYR A 275 4.08 0.98 3.04
N LYS A 276 4.27 2.25 3.36
CA LYS A 276 3.95 2.80 4.68
C LYS A 276 2.45 2.76 4.99
N LEU A 277 1.59 3.06 4.01
CA LEU A 277 0.13 3.04 4.16
C LEU A 277 -0.38 1.64 4.52
N LEU A 278 0.24 0.61 3.95
CA LEU A 278 -0.04 -0.79 4.24
C LEU A 278 0.52 -1.26 5.59
N GLY A 279 1.27 -0.41 6.28
CA GLY A 279 1.93 -0.73 7.56
C GLY A 279 3.01 -1.80 7.41
N LEU A 280 3.76 -1.73 6.30
CA LEU A 280 4.83 -2.66 5.97
C LEU A 280 6.17 -2.18 6.50
N GLU A 281 7.01 -3.13 6.86
CA GLU A 281 8.39 -2.96 7.27
C GLU A 281 9.29 -3.90 6.49
N THR A 282 10.58 -3.59 6.44
CA THR A 282 11.58 -4.37 5.72
C THR A 282 12.60 -4.95 6.68
N TYR A 283 12.83 -6.26 6.61
CA TYR A 283 14.01 -6.88 7.18
C TYR A 283 14.87 -7.49 6.06
N PHE A 284 16.13 -7.76 6.34
CA PHE A 284 17.08 -8.26 5.36
C PHE A 284 17.59 -9.64 5.73
N THR A 285 17.91 -10.42 4.70
CA THR A 285 18.82 -11.55 4.81
C THR A 285 20.05 -11.26 3.97
N ALA A 286 21.24 -11.50 4.52
CA ALA A 286 22.50 -11.20 3.84
C ALA A 286 23.39 -12.44 3.84
N GLY A 287 23.74 -12.92 2.65
CA GLY A 287 24.59 -14.10 2.47
C GLY A 287 25.26 -14.11 1.11
N PRO A 288 26.19 -15.07 0.85
CA PRO A 288 26.95 -15.11 -0.40
C PRO A 288 26.09 -15.46 -1.63
N LYS A 289 24.96 -16.12 -1.46
CA LYS A 289 24.05 -16.43 -2.58
C LYS A 289 23.16 -15.25 -2.91
N GLU A 290 22.61 -14.61 -1.88
CA GLU A 290 21.73 -13.45 -2.08
C GLU A 290 21.76 -12.48 -0.90
N VAL A 291 21.58 -11.22 -1.18
CA VAL A 291 21.09 -10.18 -0.26
C VAL A 291 19.66 -9.86 -0.66
N ARG A 292 18.75 -9.98 0.28
CA ARG A 292 17.34 -9.78 -0.02
C ARG A 292 16.64 -8.97 1.06
N ALA A 293 15.83 -8.02 0.58
CA ALA A 293 14.87 -7.30 1.40
C ALA A 293 13.53 -8.08 1.40
N TRP A 294 13.00 -8.32 2.59
CA TRP A 294 11.75 -9.03 2.80
C TRP A 294 10.70 -8.10 3.37
N THR A 295 9.51 -8.15 2.80
CA THR A 295 8.36 -7.39 3.29
C THR A 295 7.70 -8.12 4.45
N VAL A 296 7.49 -7.44 5.56
CA VAL A 296 6.76 -7.95 6.72
C VAL A 296 5.77 -6.91 7.20
N LYS A 297 4.67 -7.34 7.81
CA LYS A 297 3.74 -6.40 8.44
C LYS A 297 4.33 -5.89 9.75
N GLY A 298 4.24 -4.60 10.00
CA GLY A 298 4.69 -4.00 11.26
C GLY A 298 4.07 -4.69 12.46
N GLY A 299 4.88 -4.97 13.47
CA GLY A 299 4.49 -5.75 14.66
C GLY A 299 4.51 -7.27 14.47
N SER A 300 5.03 -7.79 13.36
CA SER A 300 5.19 -9.23 13.15
C SER A 300 6.29 -9.81 14.04
N THR A 301 6.06 -11.03 14.54
CA THR A 301 7.04 -11.78 15.33
C THR A 301 8.09 -12.44 14.43
N ALA A 302 9.23 -12.83 14.99
CA ALA A 302 10.30 -13.51 14.26
C ALA A 302 9.82 -14.80 13.55
N PRO A 303 8.99 -15.68 14.13
CA PRO A 303 8.39 -16.80 13.40
C PRO A 303 7.56 -16.38 12.19
N GLN A 304 6.72 -15.32 12.33
CA GLN A 304 5.93 -14.80 11.23
C GLN A 304 6.80 -14.26 10.10
N ALA A 305 7.89 -13.56 10.43
CA ALA A 305 8.87 -13.11 9.45
C ALA A 305 9.57 -14.29 8.76
N ALA A 306 9.95 -15.33 9.50
CA ALA A 306 10.47 -16.57 8.92
C ALA A 306 9.47 -17.22 7.94
N GLY A 307 8.18 -17.15 8.28
CA GLY A 307 7.06 -17.63 7.45
C GLY A 307 6.92 -16.91 6.10
N VAL A 308 7.37 -15.65 6.01
CA VAL A 308 7.42 -14.92 4.74
C VAL A 308 8.41 -15.56 3.76
N ILE A 309 9.48 -16.15 4.26
CA ILE A 309 10.47 -16.88 3.44
C ILE A 309 9.88 -18.22 3.01
N HIS A 310 9.41 -19.02 3.99
CA HIS A 310 8.77 -20.30 3.76
C HIS A 310 7.94 -20.73 4.98
N THR A 311 6.79 -21.35 4.73
CA THR A 311 5.89 -21.80 5.83
C THR A 311 6.54 -22.79 6.78
N ASP A 312 7.48 -23.60 6.30
CA ASP A 312 8.21 -24.54 7.16
C ASP A 312 9.17 -23.83 8.11
N PHE A 313 9.71 -22.65 7.73
CA PHE A 313 10.55 -21.85 8.61
C PHE A 313 9.76 -21.31 9.80
N GLU A 314 8.49 -20.93 9.59
CA GLU A 314 7.59 -20.53 10.67
C GLU A 314 7.30 -21.68 11.62
N LYS A 315 6.90 -22.85 11.05
CA LYS A 315 6.53 -24.05 11.83
C LYS A 315 7.71 -24.61 12.62
N GLY A 316 8.88 -24.69 11.97
CA GLY A 316 10.10 -25.23 12.55
C GLY A 316 10.96 -24.19 13.28
N PHE A 317 10.47 -22.96 13.49
CA PHE A 317 11.25 -21.86 14.07
C PHE A 317 11.85 -22.23 15.44
N ILE A 318 13.16 -22.05 15.56
CA ILE A 318 13.92 -22.25 16.82
C ILE A 318 14.28 -20.89 17.41
N ARG A 319 15.00 -20.07 16.64
CA ARG A 319 15.48 -18.73 17.02
C ARG A 319 15.88 -17.93 15.79
N ALA A 320 16.02 -16.62 15.95
CA ALA A 320 16.62 -15.73 14.97
C ALA A 320 17.94 -15.15 15.51
N GLU A 321 18.95 -15.09 14.66
CA GLU A 321 20.16 -14.29 14.88
C GLU A 321 19.90 -12.94 14.23
N VAL A 322 19.90 -11.86 15.00
CA VAL A 322 19.46 -10.53 14.58
C VAL A 322 20.56 -9.52 14.79
N ILE A 323 20.87 -8.75 13.77
CA ILE A 323 21.82 -7.64 13.82
C ILE A 323 21.09 -6.42 13.27
N ALA A 324 21.13 -5.29 13.96
CA ALA A 324 20.61 -4.04 13.41
C ALA A 324 21.42 -3.62 12.19
N TYR A 325 20.77 -3.04 11.16
CA TYR A 325 21.42 -2.62 9.92
C TYR A 325 22.69 -1.80 10.16
N ASP A 326 22.61 -0.77 11.02
CA ASP A 326 23.75 0.11 11.31
C ASP A 326 24.94 -0.63 11.96
N ASP A 327 24.64 -1.57 12.86
CA ASP A 327 25.66 -2.42 13.48
C ASP A 327 26.27 -3.38 12.44
N PHE A 328 25.46 -3.93 11.53
CA PHE A 328 25.97 -4.79 10.46
C PHE A 328 26.95 -4.05 9.54
N ILE A 329 26.62 -2.81 9.16
CA ILE A 329 27.47 -1.96 8.32
C ILE A 329 28.74 -1.56 9.08
N ALA A 330 28.61 -1.06 10.33
CA ALA A 330 29.75 -0.60 11.15
C ALA A 330 30.74 -1.74 11.43
N CYS A 331 30.24 -2.94 11.68
CA CYS A 331 31.04 -4.13 11.95
C CYS A 331 31.50 -4.89 10.68
N LYS A 332 31.17 -4.39 9.49
CA LYS A 332 31.55 -4.99 8.19
C LYS A 332 31.02 -6.42 8.01
N GLY A 333 29.81 -6.68 8.50
CA GLY A 333 29.10 -7.94 8.30
C GLY A 333 28.86 -8.75 9.55
N GLU A 334 28.28 -9.95 9.34
CA GLU A 334 27.83 -10.85 10.41
C GLU A 334 28.94 -11.23 11.38
N HIS A 335 30.11 -11.59 10.86
CA HIS A 335 31.24 -12.05 11.69
C HIS A 335 31.73 -10.93 12.62
N GLY A 336 31.96 -9.72 12.08
CA GLY A 336 32.39 -8.60 12.88
C GLY A 336 31.33 -8.16 13.92
N ALA A 337 30.06 -8.23 13.57
CA ALA A 337 28.98 -7.94 14.50
C ALA A 337 28.90 -8.98 15.64
N LYS A 338 29.17 -10.24 15.36
CA LYS A 338 29.25 -11.29 16.38
C LYS A 338 30.43 -11.07 17.33
N ASP A 339 31.62 -10.76 16.80
CA ASP A 339 32.82 -10.49 17.59
C ASP A 339 32.66 -9.24 18.46
N ALA A 340 31.92 -8.23 17.95
CA ALA A 340 31.60 -7.00 18.69
C ALA A 340 30.42 -7.16 19.68
N GLY A 341 29.83 -8.36 19.80
CA GLY A 341 28.67 -8.62 20.67
C GLY A 341 27.39 -7.91 20.24
N LYS A 342 27.27 -7.57 18.94
CA LYS A 342 26.11 -6.89 18.34
C LYS A 342 25.07 -7.83 17.76
N MET A 343 25.40 -9.11 17.59
CA MET A 343 24.47 -10.14 17.19
C MET A 343 23.63 -10.58 18.39
N ARG A 344 22.33 -10.43 18.30
CA ARG A 344 21.36 -10.86 19.32
C ARG A 344 20.76 -12.20 18.94
N LEU A 345 20.47 -13.03 19.93
CA LEU A 345 19.74 -14.28 19.76
C LEU A 345 18.31 -14.05 20.26
N GLU A 346 17.35 -14.06 19.35
CA GLU A 346 15.97 -13.70 19.62
C GLU A 346 15.04 -14.92 19.48
N GLY A 347 14.07 -14.99 20.40
CA GLY A 347 13.08 -16.08 20.45
C GLY A 347 11.80 -15.75 19.68
N LYS A 348 10.74 -16.56 19.95
CA LYS A 348 9.47 -16.50 19.24
C LYS A 348 8.69 -15.19 19.44
N GLU A 349 8.88 -14.54 20.57
CA GLU A 349 8.17 -13.29 20.95
C GLU A 349 8.85 -12.02 20.42
N TYR A 350 9.99 -12.17 19.76
CA TYR A 350 10.71 -11.02 19.22
C TYR A 350 9.88 -10.36 18.10
N ILE A 351 9.61 -9.06 18.25
CA ILE A 351 8.98 -8.24 17.22
C ILE A 351 10.08 -7.72 16.29
N VAL A 352 9.99 -8.08 15.01
CA VAL A 352 10.92 -7.64 13.98
C VAL A 352 10.86 -6.12 13.83
N ARG A 353 12.01 -5.50 13.64
CA ARG A 353 12.15 -4.07 13.44
C ARG A 353 12.59 -3.79 12.01
N ASP A 354 12.13 -2.67 11.47
CA ASP A 354 12.59 -2.23 10.15
C ASP A 354 14.13 -2.08 10.13
N GLY A 355 14.78 -2.69 9.16
CA GLY A 355 16.23 -2.71 9.03
C GLY A 355 16.96 -3.85 9.74
N ASP A 356 16.27 -4.75 10.44
CA ASP A 356 16.94 -5.91 11.02
C ASP A 356 17.54 -6.79 9.91
N VAL A 357 18.82 -7.19 10.09
CA VAL A 357 19.48 -8.22 9.28
C VAL A 357 19.37 -9.54 10.04
N MET A 358 18.64 -10.50 9.47
CA MET A 358 18.19 -11.69 10.21
C MET A 358 18.69 -12.99 9.57
N HIS A 359 19.04 -13.94 10.43
CA HIS A 359 19.30 -15.31 10.04
C HIS A 359 18.45 -16.24 10.91
N PHE A 360 17.55 -16.99 10.27
CA PHE A 360 16.62 -17.88 10.97
C PHE A 360 17.22 -19.27 11.15
N ARG A 361 17.12 -19.79 12.37
CA ARG A 361 17.43 -21.18 12.71
C ARG A 361 16.12 -21.93 12.89
N PHE A 362 15.93 -22.96 12.11
CA PHE A 362 14.73 -23.78 12.10
C PHE A 362 15.08 -25.26 11.97
N ASN A 363 14.14 -26.11 12.37
CA ASN A 363 14.21 -27.55 12.18
C ASN A 363 12.92 -28.01 11.48
N VAL A 364 13.07 -28.75 10.37
CA VAL A 364 11.94 -29.27 9.58
C VAL A 364 11.89 -30.77 9.74
#